data_283416c5d37f55d80b20a61928be6cce
#
_entry.id   283416c5d37f55d80b20a61928be6cce
#
_cell.length_a   1.000
_cell.length_b   1.000
_cell.length_c   1.000
_cell.angle_alpha   90.00
_cell.angle_beta   90.00
_cell.angle_gamma   90.00
#
_symmetry.space_group_name_H-M   'P 1'
#
loop_
_entity.id
_entity.type
_entity.pdbx_description
1 polymer ?
#
loop_
_entity_poly.entity_id
_entity_poly.type
_entity_poly.pdbx_seq_one_letter_code
_entity_poly.pdbx_strand_id
1 'polypeptide(L)'
;MRFYSSTVLGVASAVALMAGCTAASAMSDDVTPQEKALIEAAKKEGAVTVINPLFQERTADLMGAAFRKRYDLGEGFTFNNLRKGTGATVAQVRQEIQAGKFTVDVHIVSAPAFFEQAAERGAFLKLDSGQWKDSEGLVKRAGQFSKYPYVVTPFAYSFQPVWNASCAGMENFNVTSYADVLVPSLKGKTIASDITKSFTYTNTVIALQRAGALDLEDTWKKLKAQDPLIEFRTEPKMQLVISCERPLDMWNQTSRVYQNIQKDASLKDKLRFGTYKEGQVILGNQMAVLKGSPHPNAGKLFAEFILSKEGSDVYVETEILISFREGYQPPAEVAPYLFDLNKEKLVGMDDWLGAQQDFKGVRDKWQSYFQ
;
A
#
# COMPACT_ATOMS: atom_id res chain seq x y z
N MET A 1 -74.68 2.69 57.90
CA MET A 1 -74.69 3.64 56.83
C MET A 1 -73.32 4.30 56.71
N ARG A 2 -72.50 3.92 55.76
CA ARG A 2 -71.20 4.57 55.49
C ARG A 2 -71.07 4.73 53.97
N PHE A 3 -70.99 5.99 53.57
CA PHE A 3 -70.74 6.39 52.19
C PHE A 3 -69.27 6.25 51.85
N TYR A 4 -68.94 5.57 50.77
CA TYR A 4 -67.61 5.57 50.18
C TYR A 4 -67.63 6.43 48.93
N SER A 5 -66.83 7.47 48.94
CA SER A 5 -66.55 8.36 47.84
C SER A 5 -65.46 7.79 47.02
N SER A 6 -65.69 7.59 45.71
CA SER A 6 -64.68 7.10 44.74
C SER A 6 -64.06 8.30 44.05
N THR A 7 -62.74 8.49 44.28
CA THR A 7 -61.93 9.50 43.56
C THR A 7 -61.33 8.87 42.33
N VAL A 8 -61.68 9.42 41.16
CA VAL A 8 -61.08 9.03 39.88
C VAL A 8 -59.83 9.83 39.64
N LEU A 9 -58.63 9.14 39.61
CA LEU A 9 -57.38 9.75 39.20
C LEU A 9 -57.27 9.65 37.67
N GLY A 10 -57.24 10.82 37.01
CA GLY A 10 -56.90 10.92 35.59
C GLY A 10 -55.39 10.79 35.38
N VAL A 11 -54.99 9.82 34.60
CA VAL A 11 -53.61 9.63 34.16
C VAL A 11 -53.39 10.47 32.90
N ALA A 12 -52.67 11.57 33.02
CA ALA A 12 -52.20 12.35 31.86
C ALA A 12 -50.95 11.68 31.27
N SER A 13 -51.08 11.04 30.10
CA SER A 13 -49.96 10.50 29.33
C SER A 13 -49.19 11.64 28.67
N ALA A 14 -48.02 11.97 29.17
CA ALA A 14 -47.04 12.83 28.50
C ALA A 14 -46.34 12.06 27.41
N VAL A 15 -46.65 12.35 26.15
CA VAL A 15 -45.89 11.88 24.98
C VAL A 15 -44.62 12.72 24.89
N ALA A 16 -43.48 12.16 25.31
CA ALA A 16 -42.17 12.74 25.07
C ALA A 16 -41.80 12.53 23.58
N LEU A 17 -41.85 13.60 22.79
CA LEU A 17 -41.19 13.63 21.49
C LEU A 17 -39.67 13.54 21.71
N MET A 18 -39.10 12.38 21.49
CA MET A 18 -37.65 12.27 21.31
C MET A 18 -37.32 12.87 19.93
N ALA A 19 -36.89 14.13 19.91
CA ALA A 19 -36.18 14.71 18.77
C ALA A 19 -34.83 13.99 18.68
N GLY A 20 -34.74 13.03 17.78
CA GLY A 20 -33.46 12.42 17.41
C GLY A 20 -32.58 13.50 16.80
N CYS A 21 -31.64 14.06 17.55
CA CYS A 21 -30.54 14.80 16.98
C CYS A 21 -29.68 13.79 16.19
N THR A 22 -29.91 13.70 14.87
CA THR A 22 -28.89 13.19 13.97
C THR A 22 -27.74 14.18 14.05
N ALA A 23 -26.68 13.81 14.78
CA ALA A 23 -25.44 14.55 14.75
C ALA A 23 -24.97 14.52 13.28
N ALA A 24 -25.15 15.63 12.57
CA ALA A 24 -24.53 15.83 11.28
C ALA A 24 -23.03 15.67 11.51
N SER A 25 -22.41 14.71 10.86
CA SER A 25 -20.96 14.53 10.89
C SER A 25 -20.34 15.78 10.26
N ALA A 26 -19.74 16.64 11.08
CA ALA A 26 -19.11 17.85 10.54
C ALA A 26 -17.93 17.43 9.67
N MET A 27 -17.85 18.01 8.47
CA MET A 27 -16.69 17.89 7.57
C MET A 27 -15.41 18.37 8.29
N SER A 28 -14.27 17.73 8.00
CA SER A 28 -12.97 18.13 8.59
C SER A 28 -12.63 19.58 8.27
N ASP A 29 -12.07 20.32 9.25
CA ASP A 29 -11.77 21.75 9.12
C ASP A 29 -10.67 22.06 8.08
N ASP A 30 -9.83 21.06 7.73
CA ASP A 30 -8.71 21.19 6.79
C ASP A 30 -9.06 20.84 5.33
N VAL A 31 -10.34 20.68 5.00
CA VAL A 31 -10.80 20.41 3.63
C VAL A 31 -10.50 21.60 2.72
N THR A 32 -9.71 21.38 1.69
CA THR A 32 -9.27 22.40 0.75
C THR A 32 -10.39 22.92 -0.15
N PRO A 33 -10.27 24.11 -0.79
CA PRO A 33 -11.24 24.57 -1.78
C PRO A 33 -11.44 23.62 -2.95
N GLN A 34 -10.39 22.91 -3.39
CA GLN A 34 -10.43 21.92 -4.46
C GLN A 34 -11.30 20.71 -4.04
N GLU A 35 -11.09 20.21 -2.82
CA GLU A 35 -11.91 19.13 -2.26
C GLU A 35 -13.38 19.55 -2.18
N LYS A 36 -13.66 20.75 -1.65
CA LYS A 36 -15.04 21.31 -1.53
C LYS A 36 -15.77 21.36 -2.88
N ALA A 37 -15.07 21.72 -3.94
CA ALA A 37 -15.65 21.80 -5.28
C ALA A 37 -16.09 20.44 -5.84
N LEU A 38 -15.55 19.32 -5.32
CA LEU A 38 -15.84 17.96 -5.78
C LEU A 38 -16.95 17.26 -4.97
N ILE A 39 -17.20 17.67 -3.73
CA ILE A 39 -18.05 16.93 -2.78
C ILE A 39 -19.47 16.70 -3.31
N GLU A 40 -20.15 17.73 -3.77
CA GLU A 40 -21.54 17.60 -4.20
C GLU A 40 -21.69 16.76 -5.48
N ALA A 41 -20.70 16.81 -6.37
CA ALA A 41 -20.67 15.95 -7.55
C ALA A 41 -20.40 14.49 -7.17
N ALA A 42 -19.44 14.25 -6.26
CA ALA A 42 -19.14 12.92 -5.74
C ALA A 42 -20.33 12.29 -5.00
N LYS A 43 -21.08 13.07 -4.19
CA LYS A 43 -22.32 12.61 -3.55
C LYS A 43 -23.35 12.15 -4.58
N LYS A 44 -23.51 12.88 -5.69
CA LYS A 44 -24.44 12.50 -6.77
C LYS A 44 -23.99 11.25 -7.52
N GLU A 45 -22.69 11.05 -7.68
CA GLU A 45 -22.11 9.84 -8.27
C GLU A 45 -22.31 8.61 -7.37
N GLY A 46 -22.34 8.80 -6.05
CA GLY A 46 -22.74 7.80 -5.05
C GLY A 46 -21.74 6.66 -4.81
N ALA A 47 -20.66 6.58 -5.57
CA ALA A 47 -19.66 5.52 -5.42
C ALA A 47 -18.27 5.95 -5.90
N VAL A 48 -17.25 5.18 -5.46
CA VAL A 48 -15.92 5.17 -6.06
C VAL A 48 -15.37 3.73 -6.07
N THR A 49 -14.76 3.34 -7.18
CA THR A 49 -14.13 2.02 -7.35
C THR A 49 -12.63 2.19 -7.52
N VAL A 50 -11.86 1.62 -6.58
CA VAL A 50 -10.40 1.70 -6.54
C VAL A 50 -9.81 0.32 -6.83
N ILE A 51 -8.95 0.21 -7.86
CA ILE A 51 -8.19 -1.02 -8.12
C ILE A 51 -6.74 -0.86 -7.65
N ASN A 52 -6.28 -1.81 -6.81
CA ASN A 52 -4.94 -1.77 -6.23
C ASN A 52 -4.48 -3.16 -5.73
N PRO A 53 -3.16 -3.40 -5.48
CA PRO A 53 -2.66 -4.67 -4.96
C PRO A 53 -2.55 -4.71 -3.43
N LEU A 54 -2.69 -3.60 -2.70
CA LEU A 54 -2.23 -3.47 -1.32
C LEU A 54 -3.36 -3.54 -0.30
N PHE A 55 -4.44 -2.80 -0.51
CA PHE A 55 -5.48 -2.63 0.51
C PHE A 55 -6.22 -3.94 0.77
N GLN A 56 -5.94 -4.55 1.92
CA GLN A 56 -6.68 -5.70 2.42
C GLN A 56 -8.11 -5.27 2.82
N GLU A 57 -8.98 -6.23 3.09
CA GLU A 57 -10.39 -5.98 3.43
C GLU A 57 -10.52 -4.97 4.58
N ARG A 58 -9.83 -5.20 5.71
CA ARG A 58 -9.81 -4.27 6.84
C ARG A 58 -9.35 -2.86 6.43
N THR A 59 -8.32 -2.75 5.62
CA THR A 59 -7.83 -1.45 5.12
C THR A 59 -8.88 -0.77 4.27
N ALA A 60 -9.54 -1.51 3.39
CA ALA A 60 -10.59 -1.00 2.52
C ALA A 60 -11.80 -0.49 3.31
N ASP A 61 -12.22 -1.21 4.35
CA ASP A 61 -13.33 -0.82 5.22
C ASP A 61 -13.02 0.49 5.96
N LEU A 62 -11.83 0.58 6.55
CA LEU A 62 -11.39 1.79 7.26
C LEU A 62 -11.20 2.97 6.30
N MET A 63 -10.66 2.72 5.10
CA MET A 63 -10.48 3.72 4.04
C MET A 63 -11.83 4.29 3.59
N GLY A 64 -12.78 3.41 3.31
CA GLY A 64 -14.13 3.81 2.93
C GLY A 64 -14.86 4.58 4.04
N ALA A 65 -14.74 4.14 5.29
CA ALA A 65 -15.33 4.82 6.44
C ALA A 65 -14.73 6.23 6.66
N ALA A 66 -13.39 6.33 6.63
CA ALA A 66 -12.70 7.61 6.80
C ALA A 66 -12.99 8.58 5.63
N PHE A 67 -13.04 8.06 4.40
CA PHE A 67 -13.39 8.85 3.20
C PHE A 67 -14.80 9.42 3.29
N ARG A 68 -15.80 8.59 3.63
CA ARG A 68 -17.18 9.07 3.85
C ARG A 68 -17.27 10.12 4.95
N LYS A 69 -16.59 9.86 6.07
CA LYS A 69 -16.59 10.76 7.24
C LYS A 69 -15.97 12.12 6.91
N ARG A 70 -14.80 12.14 6.28
CA ARG A 70 -14.08 13.39 5.96
C ARG A 70 -14.92 14.35 5.14
N TYR A 71 -15.68 13.85 4.17
CA TYR A 71 -16.44 14.66 3.23
C TYR A 71 -17.95 14.63 3.44
N ASP A 72 -18.42 14.04 4.52
CA ASP A 72 -19.86 13.89 4.82
C ASP A 72 -20.66 13.34 3.62
N LEU A 73 -20.14 12.23 3.03
CA LEU A 73 -20.75 11.66 1.83
C LEU A 73 -22.03 10.87 2.11
N GLY A 74 -22.34 10.60 3.38
CA GLY A 74 -23.49 9.82 3.82
C GLY A 74 -23.29 8.30 3.73
N GLU A 75 -24.14 7.56 4.46
CA GLU A 75 -24.07 6.09 4.57
C GLU A 75 -24.33 5.37 3.24
N GLY A 76 -25.08 5.99 2.33
CA GLY A 76 -25.38 5.44 1.01
C GLY A 76 -24.22 5.48 0.02
N PHE A 77 -23.12 6.20 0.32
CA PHE A 77 -21.97 6.28 -0.56
C PHE A 77 -21.14 4.98 -0.49
N THR A 78 -20.88 4.37 -1.64
CA THR A 78 -20.17 3.07 -1.74
C THR A 78 -18.69 3.27 -2.07
N PHE A 79 -17.82 2.69 -1.24
CA PHE A 79 -16.40 2.53 -1.53
C PHE A 79 -16.11 1.08 -1.96
N ASN A 80 -15.76 0.90 -3.24
CA ASN A 80 -15.46 -0.41 -3.81
C ASN A 80 -13.94 -0.60 -3.91
N ASN A 81 -13.42 -1.65 -3.29
CA ASN A 81 -12.01 -2.01 -3.35
C ASN A 81 -11.81 -3.27 -4.21
N LEU A 82 -11.10 -3.16 -5.32
CA LEU A 82 -10.73 -4.29 -6.17
C LEU A 82 -9.27 -4.63 -5.94
N ARG A 83 -8.99 -5.57 -5.05
CA ARG A 83 -7.63 -6.04 -4.77
C ARG A 83 -7.20 -7.12 -5.75
N LYS A 84 -6.15 -6.83 -6.55
CA LYS A 84 -5.52 -7.77 -7.49
C LYS A 84 -4.01 -7.54 -7.48
N GLY A 85 -3.21 -8.55 -7.84
CA GLY A 85 -1.75 -8.39 -7.96
C GLY A 85 -1.37 -7.32 -9.00
N THR A 86 -0.21 -6.70 -8.85
CA THR A 86 0.30 -5.58 -9.69
C THR A 86 0.14 -5.81 -11.18
N GLY A 87 0.58 -6.96 -11.69
CA GLY A 87 0.45 -7.30 -13.12
C GLY A 87 -1.01 -7.40 -13.58
N ALA A 88 -1.89 -7.95 -12.75
CA ALA A 88 -3.31 -8.10 -13.06
C ALA A 88 -4.06 -6.77 -13.06
N THR A 89 -3.74 -5.84 -12.14
CA THR A 89 -4.33 -4.49 -12.15
C THR A 89 -3.93 -3.73 -13.40
N VAL A 90 -2.64 -3.75 -13.77
CA VAL A 90 -2.12 -3.12 -14.99
C VAL A 90 -2.76 -3.71 -16.25
N ALA A 91 -2.90 -5.04 -16.32
CA ALA A 91 -3.52 -5.71 -17.46
C ALA A 91 -5.00 -5.31 -17.63
N GLN A 92 -5.76 -5.32 -16.53
CA GLN A 92 -7.18 -4.91 -16.55
C GLN A 92 -7.34 -3.47 -17.00
N VAL A 93 -6.62 -2.52 -16.37
CA VAL A 93 -6.76 -1.09 -16.70
C VAL A 93 -6.30 -0.80 -18.14
N ARG A 94 -5.26 -1.49 -18.62
CA ARG A 94 -4.84 -1.39 -20.04
C ARG A 94 -5.94 -1.85 -20.98
N GLN A 95 -6.62 -2.96 -20.68
CA GLN A 95 -7.76 -3.46 -21.49
C GLN A 95 -8.94 -2.47 -21.47
N GLU A 96 -9.28 -1.91 -20.29
CA GLU A 96 -10.34 -0.91 -20.18
C GLU A 96 -10.04 0.35 -20.99
N ILE A 97 -8.79 0.86 -20.94
CA ILE A 97 -8.35 1.99 -21.75
C ILE A 97 -8.46 1.67 -23.25
N GLN A 98 -8.03 0.49 -23.68
CA GLN A 98 -8.11 0.08 -25.08
C GLN A 98 -9.54 -0.10 -25.57
N ALA A 99 -10.41 -0.63 -24.74
CA ALA A 99 -11.82 -0.85 -25.05
C ALA A 99 -12.68 0.42 -24.95
N GLY A 100 -12.19 1.47 -24.28
CA GLY A 100 -12.98 2.67 -23.95
C GLY A 100 -14.15 2.37 -23.00
N LYS A 101 -14.08 1.30 -22.22
CA LYS A 101 -15.11 0.86 -21.27
C LYS A 101 -14.48 0.67 -19.90
N PHE A 102 -14.94 1.45 -18.94
CA PHE A 102 -14.32 1.53 -17.62
C PHE A 102 -15.25 0.96 -16.53
N THR A 103 -14.71 0.16 -15.66
CA THR A 103 -15.35 -0.40 -14.46
C THR A 103 -14.72 0.09 -13.18
N VAL A 104 -13.57 0.78 -13.28
CA VAL A 104 -12.85 1.35 -12.16
C VAL A 104 -12.64 2.85 -12.36
N ASP A 105 -12.55 3.58 -11.25
CA ASP A 105 -12.34 5.03 -11.23
C ASP A 105 -10.88 5.39 -11.00
N VAL A 106 -10.25 4.73 -10.01
CA VAL A 106 -8.91 5.04 -9.55
C VAL A 106 -8.03 3.81 -9.65
N HIS A 107 -6.86 3.97 -10.23
CA HIS A 107 -5.81 2.95 -10.29
C HIS A 107 -4.63 3.34 -9.40
N ILE A 108 -4.27 2.48 -8.44
CA ILE A 108 -3.12 2.66 -7.55
C ILE A 108 -2.23 1.42 -7.64
N VAL A 109 -0.98 1.59 -8.09
CA VAL A 109 -0.04 0.46 -8.19
C VAL A 109 1.39 0.96 -8.42
N SER A 110 2.40 0.17 -8.01
CA SER A 110 3.80 0.44 -8.36
C SER A 110 4.11 -0.07 -9.78
N ALA A 111 3.83 0.76 -10.78
CA ALA A 111 4.07 0.48 -12.19
C ALA A 111 4.38 1.76 -13.00
N PRO A 112 5.46 2.48 -12.68
CA PRO A 112 5.72 3.82 -13.23
C PRO A 112 5.75 3.86 -14.76
N ALA A 113 6.35 2.89 -15.43
CA ALA A 113 6.37 2.82 -16.90
C ALA A 113 4.97 2.72 -17.54
N PHE A 114 4.04 2.01 -16.88
CA PHE A 114 2.64 1.98 -17.33
C PHE A 114 1.99 3.35 -17.21
N PHE A 115 2.16 4.00 -16.04
CA PHE A 115 1.56 5.33 -15.81
C PHE A 115 2.13 6.38 -16.75
N GLU A 116 3.42 6.34 -17.02
CA GLU A 116 4.06 7.26 -17.97
C GLU A 116 3.45 7.12 -19.38
N GLN A 117 3.42 5.90 -19.91
CA GLN A 117 2.84 5.61 -21.24
C GLN A 117 1.34 5.94 -21.32
N ALA A 118 0.58 5.63 -20.26
CA ALA A 118 -0.86 5.91 -20.24
C ALA A 118 -1.16 7.41 -20.15
N ALA A 119 -0.37 8.16 -19.37
CA ALA A 119 -0.49 9.62 -19.27
C ALA A 119 -0.18 10.31 -20.61
N GLU A 120 0.84 9.86 -21.35
CA GLU A 120 1.17 10.37 -22.69
C GLU A 120 0.06 10.15 -23.71
N ARG A 121 -0.70 9.07 -23.55
CA ARG A 121 -1.88 8.78 -24.36
C ARG A 121 -3.15 9.48 -23.89
N GLY A 122 -3.06 10.31 -22.86
CA GLY A 122 -4.19 11.05 -22.32
C GLY A 122 -5.24 10.17 -21.63
N ALA A 123 -4.84 9.06 -21.03
CA ALA A 123 -5.73 8.09 -20.38
C ALA A 123 -6.25 8.53 -19.01
N PHE A 124 -5.70 9.60 -18.43
CA PHE A 124 -6.01 10.04 -17.09
C PHE A 124 -6.63 11.42 -17.03
N LEU A 125 -7.45 11.66 -16.03
CA LEU A 125 -8.00 12.97 -15.73
C LEU A 125 -6.95 13.86 -15.08
N LYS A 126 -7.05 15.15 -15.34
CA LYS A 126 -6.32 16.17 -14.59
C LYS A 126 -6.80 16.21 -13.13
N LEU A 127 -5.85 16.16 -12.21
CA LEU A 127 -6.06 16.43 -10.79
C LEU A 127 -5.70 17.91 -10.55
N ASP A 128 -6.63 18.65 -9.95
CA ASP A 128 -6.35 19.97 -9.39
C ASP A 128 -6.26 19.80 -7.87
N SER A 129 -5.12 19.23 -7.42
CA SER A 129 -4.98 18.75 -6.04
C SER A 129 -4.45 19.82 -5.11
N GLY A 130 -5.24 20.13 -4.08
CA GLY A 130 -4.81 20.97 -2.96
C GLY A 130 -3.85 20.25 -2.00
N GLN A 131 -3.91 18.91 -1.95
CA GLN A 131 -3.09 18.08 -1.06
C GLN A 131 -1.72 17.71 -1.66
N TRP A 132 -1.58 17.67 -2.99
CA TRP A 132 -0.35 17.23 -3.67
C TRP A 132 0.89 18.04 -3.31
N LYS A 133 0.76 19.34 -3.08
CA LYS A 133 1.86 20.23 -2.70
C LYS A 133 2.62 19.76 -1.46
N ASP A 134 1.94 19.07 -0.55
CA ASP A 134 2.51 18.54 0.69
C ASP A 134 3.23 17.19 0.50
N SER A 135 3.24 16.65 -0.73
CA SER A 135 3.88 15.35 -1.06
C SER A 135 4.94 15.48 -2.15
N GLU A 136 4.81 16.43 -3.06
CA GLU A 136 5.64 16.55 -4.26
C GLU A 136 7.14 16.60 -3.96
N GLY A 137 7.54 17.37 -2.96
CA GLY A 137 8.94 17.54 -2.58
C GLY A 137 9.59 16.25 -2.13
N LEU A 138 8.90 15.47 -1.28
CA LEU A 138 9.41 14.19 -0.78
C LEU A 138 9.41 13.11 -1.86
N VAL A 139 8.39 13.06 -2.71
CA VAL A 139 8.34 12.15 -3.87
C VAL A 139 9.55 12.36 -4.78
N LYS A 140 9.88 13.61 -5.08
CA LYS A 140 11.05 13.98 -5.90
C LYS A 140 12.37 13.60 -5.21
N ARG A 141 12.54 13.93 -3.91
CA ARG A 141 13.76 13.57 -3.17
C ARG A 141 13.96 12.06 -3.06
N ALA A 142 12.88 11.30 -2.99
CA ALA A 142 12.94 9.83 -2.97
C ALA A 142 13.10 9.19 -4.36
N GLY A 143 13.33 9.99 -5.42
CA GLY A 143 13.52 9.49 -6.79
C GLY A 143 12.29 8.74 -7.33
N GLN A 144 11.08 9.11 -6.89
CA GLN A 144 9.87 8.42 -7.31
C GLN A 144 9.20 9.09 -8.49
N PHE A 145 8.62 8.27 -9.37
CA PHE A 145 7.90 8.76 -10.54
C PHE A 145 6.62 9.49 -10.14
N SER A 146 6.40 10.64 -10.73
CA SER A 146 5.10 11.34 -10.78
C SER A 146 5.01 12.12 -12.09
N LYS A 147 3.80 12.39 -12.56
CA LYS A 147 3.53 13.21 -13.76
C LYS A 147 2.31 14.10 -13.48
N TYR A 148 2.46 14.95 -12.44
CA TYR A 148 1.39 15.89 -12.09
C TYR A 148 1.05 16.80 -13.27
N PRO A 149 -0.22 17.08 -13.53
CA PRO A 149 -1.40 16.82 -12.71
C PRO A 149 -2.13 15.50 -13.04
N TYR A 150 -1.54 14.57 -13.77
CA TYR A 150 -2.22 13.33 -14.21
C TYR A 150 -1.90 12.12 -13.33
N VAL A 151 -0.68 12.08 -12.78
CA VAL A 151 -0.20 10.98 -11.95
C VAL A 151 0.47 11.54 -10.70
N VAL A 152 0.05 11.08 -9.53
CA VAL A 152 0.64 11.37 -8.23
C VAL A 152 1.14 10.08 -7.57
N THR A 153 2.02 10.18 -6.59
CA THR A 153 2.55 9.04 -5.86
C THR A 153 2.41 9.29 -4.35
N PRO A 154 1.30 8.87 -3.75
CA PRO A 154 0.98 9.19 -2.34
C PRO A 154 1.83 8.45 -1.33
N PHE A 155 2.25 7.22 -1.64
CA PHE A 155 2.96 6.36 -0.70
C PHE A 155 3.85 5.34 -1.41
N ALA A 156 4.68 4.68 -0.62
CA ALA A 156 5.57 3.63 -1.08
C ALA A 156 5.69 2.48 -0.07
N TYR A 157 6.37 1.43 -0.48
CA TYR A 157 6.92 0.39 0.38
C TYR A 157 8.30 -0.05 -0.10
N SER A 158 8.97 -0.87 0.69
CA SER A 158 10.23 -1.52 0.32
C SER A 158 10.16 -3.00 0.69
N PHE A 159 10.96 -3.81 0.02
CA PHE A 159 11.19 -5.18 0.46
C PHE A 159 12.43 -5.25 1.34
N GLN A 160 12.30 -5.90 2.48
CA GLN A 160 13.31 -5.99 3.52
C GLN A 160 13.54 -7.44 3.93
N PRO A 161 14.73 -7.78 4.46
CA PRO A 161 14.94 -9.09 5.05
C PRO A 161 14.09 -9.21 6.33
N VAL A 162 13.43 -10.37 6.47
CA VAL A 162 12.64 -10.73 7.65
C VAL A 162 13.06 -12.10 8.12
N TRP A 163 13.29 -12.26 9.44
CA TRP A 163 13.68 -13.56 9.99
C TRP A 163 13.04 -13.79 11.37
N ASN A 164 13.02 -15.05 11.77
CA ASN A 164 12.56 -15.47 13.09
C ASN A 164 13.78 -15.85 13.95
N ALA A 165 14.12 -15.01 14.93
CA ALA A 165 15.27 -15.19 15.81
C ALA A 165 15.08 -16.32 16.84
N SER A 166 13.86 -16.88 16.98
CA SER A 166 13.63 -18.03 17.86
C SER A 166 13.84 -19.38 17.21
N CYS A 167 14.11 -19.40 15.89
CA CYS A 167 14.38 -20.65 15.17
C CYS A 167 15.84 -21.11 15.36
N ALA A 168 16.05 -22.43 15.37
CA ALA A 168 17.37 -23.03 15.60
C ALA A 168 18.46 -22.48 14.66
N GLY A 169 19.51 -21.92 15.25
CA GLY A 169 20.65 -21.31 14.55
C GLY A 169 20.36 -19.94 13.95
N MET A 170 19.29 -19.26 14.43
CA MET A 170 18.94 -17.88 14.08
C MET A 170 19.01 -16.92 15.29
N GLU A 171 19.37 -17.41 16.47
CA GLU A 171 19.28 -16.68 17.74
C GLU A 171 20.13 -15.40 17.75
N ASN A 172 21.30 -15.45 17.11
CA ASN A 172 22.24 -14.33 16.98
C ASN A 172 22.37 -13.83 15.54
N PHE A 173 21.46 -14.28 14.66
CA PHE A 173 21.47 -13.86 13.27
C PHE A 173 21.01 -12.41 13.13
N ASN A 174 21.72 -11.65 12.31
CA ASN A 174 21.36 -10.28 11.97
C ASN A 174 21.66 -9.99 10.50
N VAL A 175 20.93 -9.09 9.89
CA VAL A 175 21.09 -8.69 8.49
C VAL A 175 21.36 -7.20 8.40
N THR A 176 22.47 -6.86 7.78
CA THR A 176 22.88 -5.49 7.43
C THR A 176 23.34 -5.37 5.98
N SER A 177 23.57 -6.52 5.31
CA SER A 177 24.12 -6.61 3.96
C SER A 177 23.49 -7.78 3.19
N TYR A 178 23.45 -7.70 1.88
CA TYR A 178 23.12 -8.88 1.05
C TYR A 178 24.10 -10.03 1.27
N ALA A 179 25.35 -9.73 1.63
CA ALA A 179 26.31 -10.78 1.95
C ALA A 179 25.87 -11.63 3.16
N ASP A 180 25.19 -11.05 4.14
CA ASP A 180 24.76 -11.75 5.35
C ASP A 180 23.71 -12.83 5.05
N VAL A 181 22.89 -12.63 4.02
CA VAL A 181 21.84 -13.59 3.61
C VAL A 181 22.31 -14.61 2.55
N LEU A 182 23.57 -14.52 2.11
CA LEU A 182 24.17 -15.39 1.09
C LEU A 182 25.26 -16.33 1.63
N VAL A 183 25.29 -16.56 2.94
CA VAL A 183 26.30 -17.42 3.59
C VAL A 183 25.90 -18.89 3.56
N PRO A 184 26.86 -19.83 3.45
CA PRO A 184 26.58 -21.28 3.37
C PRO A 184 25.81 -21.85 4.57
N SER A 185 25.93 -21.26 5.76
CA SER A 185 25.23 -21.69 7.00
C SER A 185 23.71 -21.53 6.93
N LEU A 186 23.19 -20.79 5.93
CA LEU A 186 21.78 -20.60 5.66
C LEU A 186 21.20 -21.64 4.67
N LYS A 187 21.97 -22.68 4.30
CA LYS A 187 21.46 -23.73 3.41
C LYS A 187 20.19 -24.37 3.97
N GLY A 188 19.14 -24.41 3.16
CA GLY A 188 17.82 -24.92 3.55
C GLY A 188 17.01 -24.01 4.49
N LYS A 189 17.49 -22.80 4.82
CA LYS A 189 16.85 -21.85 5.73
C LYS A 189 16.25 -20.62 5.06
N THR A 190 16.55 -20.38 3.79
CA THR A 190 16.22 -19.14 3.08
C THR A 190 15.00 -19.30 2.18
N ILE A 191 14.21 -18.24 2.08
CA ILE A 191 13.17 -18.05 1.06
C ILE A 191 13.67 -17.02 0.07
N ALA A 192 13.62 -17.34 -1.22
CA ALA A 192 13.87 -16.40 -2.31
C ALA A 192 12.56 -16.06 -3.04
N SER A 193 12.44 -14.82 -3.43
CA SER A 193 11.25 -14.34 -4.13
C SER A 193 11.28 -14.71 -5.61
N ASP A 194 10.26 -15.42 -6.11
CA ASP A 194 10.11 -15.69 -7.54
C ASP A 194 9.86 -14.37 -8.30
N ILE A 195 10.89 -13.82 -8.88
CA ILE A 195 10.80 -12.56 -9.63
C ILE A 195 10.00 -12.71 -10.92
N THR A 196 9.86 -13.91 -11.47
CA THR A 196 9.14 -14.15 -12.73
C THR A 196 7.64 -13.95 -12.57
N LYS A 197 7.11 -14.18 -11.35
CA LYS A 197 5.70 -14.03 -11.00
C LYS A 197 5.35 -12.68 -10.36
N SER A 198 6.36 -11.85 -10.08
CA SER A 198 6.16 -10.55 -9.43
C SER A 198 6.80 -9.42 -10.21
N PHE A 199 5.98 -8.46 -10.62
CA PHE A 199 6.42 -7.24 -11.28
C PHE A 199 7.35 -6.41 -10.39
N THR A 200 7.02 -6.28 -9.13
CA THR A 200 7.76 -5.44 -8.18
C THR A 200 9.07 -6.06 -7.73
N TYR A 201 9.16 -7.39 -7.58
CA TYR A 201 10.45 -8.04 -7.36
C TYR A 201 11.38 -7.94 -8.58
N THR A 202 10.85 -8.03 -9.81
CA THR A 202 11.65 -7.78 -11.01
C THR A 202 12.19 -6.35 -11.01
N ASN A 203 11.35 -5.35 -10.72
CA ASN A 203 11.77 -3.95 -10.60
C ASN A 203 12.86 -3.77 -9.53
N THR A 204 12.70 -4.40 -8.37
CA THR A 204 13.70 -4.33 -7.28
C THR A 204 15.05 -4.86 -7.75
N VAL A 205 15.07 -6.00 -8.40
CA VAL A 205 16.30 -6.62 -8.93
C VAL A 205 16.98 -5.73 -9.97
N ILE A 206 16.20 -5.18 -10.92
CA ILE A 206 16.73 -4.30 -11.97
C ILE A 206 17.29 -3.01 -11.37
N ALA A 207 16.59 -2.40 -10.41
CA ALA A 207 17.05 -1.20 -9.74
C ALA A 207 18.39 -1.44 -9.00
N LEU A 208 18.50 -2.53 -8.25
CA LEU A 208 19.72 -2.90 -7.54
C LEU A 208 20.89 -3.18 -8.51
N GLN A 209 20.63 -3.86 -9.62
CA GLN A 209 21.63 -4.14 -10.64
C GLN A 209 22.13 -2.85 -11.30
N ARG A 210 21.22 -1.99 -11.76
CA ARG A 210 21.56 -0.71 -12.41
C ARG A 210 22.32 0.24 -11.49
N ALA A 211 22.01 0.21 -10.18
CA ALA A 211 22.73 0.97 -9.16
C ALA A 211 24.10 0.36 -8.78
N GLY A 212 24.47 -0.80 -9.33
CA GLY A 212 25.68 -1.53 -8.93
C GLY A 212 25.64 -2.05 -7.49
N ALA A 213 24.44 -2.12 -6.88
CA ALA A 213 24.24 -2.60 -5.52
C ALA A 213 24.29 -4.13 -5.41
N LEU A 214 23.95 -4.85 -6.48
CA LEU A 214 24.04 -6.32 -6.58
C LEU A 214 24.64 -6.74 -7.92
N ASP A 215 25.62 -7.64 -7.86
CA ASP A 215 25.95 -8.52 -8.97
C ASP A 215 24.95 -9.69 -8.98
N LEU A 216 24.06 -9.69 -9.96
CA LEU A 216 22.98 -10.69 -10.01
C LEU A 216 23.49 -12.10 -10.27
N GLU A 217 24.57 -12.25 -11.03
CA GLU A 217 25.13 -13.57 -11.35
C GLU A 217 25.74 -14.22 -10.11
N ASP A 218 26.60 -13.50 -9.42
CA ASP A 218 27.20 -13.96 -8.16
C ASP A 218 26.13 -14.19 -7.09
N THR A 219 25.18 -13.26 -6.96
CA THR A 219 24.06 -13.35 -6.00
C THR A 219 23.22 -14.61 -6.23
N TRP A 220 22.79 -14.87 -7.47
CA TRP A 220 21.92 -16.02 -7.76
C TRP A 220 22.67 -17.34 -7.69
N LYS A 221 23.97 -17.36 -8.05
CA LYS A 221 24.82 -18.53 -7.85
C LYS A 221 24.94 -18.90 -6.37
N LYS A 222 25.22 -17.93 -5.51
CA LYS A 222 25.30 -18.13 -4.05
C LYS A 222 23.95 -18.53 -3.46
N LEU A 223 22.89 -17.86 -3.88
CA LEU A 223 21.52 -18.15 -3.41
C LEU A 223 21.09 -19.58 -3.82
N LYS A 224 21.36 -20.01 -5.06
CA LYS A 224 21.08 -21.38 -5.51
C LYS A 224 21.81 -22.41 -4.66
N ALA A 225 23.06 -22.15 -4.28
CA ALA A 225 23.84 -23.05 -3.42
C ALA A 225 23.24 -23.23 -2.02
N GLN A 226 22.38 -22.32 -1.58
CA GLN A 226 21.66 -22.40 -0.30
C GLN A 226 20.39 -23.24 -0.36
N ASP A 227 19.99 -23.76 -1.52
CA ASP A 227 18.74 -24.51 -1.68
C ASP A 227 17.51 -23.74 -1.14
N PRO A 228 17.24 -22.54 -1.67
CA PRO A 228 16.15 -21.69 -1.17
C PRO A 228 14.79 -22.25 -1.56
N LEU A 229 13.78 -22.04 -0.70
CA LEU A 229 12.39 -22.19 -1.11
C LEU A 229 12.00 -20.99 -1.98
N ILE A 230 11.36 -21.24 -3.14
CA ILE A 230 10.95 -20.19 -4.07
C ILE A 230 9.46 -19.90 -3.90
N GLU A 231 9.12 -18.70 -3.46
CA GLU A 231 7.72 -18.22 -3.33
C GLU A 231 7.70 -16.70 -3.59
N PHE A 232 6.62 -16.17 -4.19
CA PHE A 232 6.51 -14.74 -4.48
C PHE A 232 5.50 -13.99 -3.59
N ARG A 233 4.56 -14.69 -2.97
CA ARG A 233 3.52 -14.07 -2.14
C ARG A 233 4.04 -13.81 -0.72
N THR A 234 3.91 -12.58 -0.27
CA THR A 234 4.47 -12.14 1.04
C THR A 234 3.81 -12.84 2.23
N GLU A 235 2.50 -13.10 2.17
CA GLU A 235 1.77 -13.77 3.25
C GLU A 235 2.21 -15.24 3.46
N PRO A 236 2.24 -16.12 2.43
CA PRO A 236 2.78 -17.48 2.57
C PRO A 236 4.23 -17.50 3.05
N LYS A 237 5.10 -16.62 2.52
CA LYS A 237 6.49 -16.52 2.97
C LYS A 237 6.57 -16.19 4.47
N MET A 238 5.72 -15.28 4.95
CA MET A 238 5.68 -14.93 6.37
C MET A 238 5.30 -16.14 7.25
N GLN A 239 4.39 -17.00 6.81
CA GLN A 239 4.02 -18.22 7.55
C GLN A 239 5.19 -19.21 7.62
N LEU A 240 5.98 -19.36 6.56
CA LEU A 240 7.19 -20.18 6.55
C LEU A 240 8.26 -19.66 7.54
N VAL A 241 8.39 -18.33 7.65
CA VAL A 241 9.28 -17.70 8.64
C VAL A 241 8.78 -17.95 10.07
N ILE A 242 7.49 -17.77 10.32
CA ILE A 242 6.89 -17.97 11.64
C ILE A 242 7.00 -19.42 12.12
N SER A 243 6.76 -20.39 11.22
CA SER A 243 6.82 -21.82 11.52
C SER A 243 8.25 -22.38 11.66
N CYS A 244 9.27 -21.60 11.38
CA CYS A 244 10.67 -22.02 11.28
C CYS A 244 10.95 -23.04 10.17
N GLU A 245 10.04 -23.27 9.24
CA GLU A 245 10.30 -24.11 8.07
C GLU A 245 11.38 -23.49 7.16
N ARG A 246 11.30 -22.18 6.97
CA ARG A 246 12.31 -21.34 6.33
C ARG A 246 12.46 -20.05 7.12
N PRO A 247 13.33 -19.98 8.11
CA PRO A 247 13.37 -18.89 9.09
C PRO A 247 13.84 -17.54 8.56
N LEU A 248 14.30 -17.44 7.31
CA LEU A 248 14.76 -16.21 6.68
C LEU A 248 14.06 -15.98 5.33
N ASP A 249 13.39 -14.85 5.18
CA ASP A 249 12.95 -14.32 3.89
C ASP A 249 13.81 -13.13 3.49
N MET A 250 14.45 -13.19 2.33
CA MET A 250 15.33 -12.12 1.84
C MET A 250 14.56 -10.83 1.53
N TRP A 251 13.30 -10.94 1.09
CA TRP A 251 12.48 -9.82 0.64
C TRP A 251 11.02 -9.98 1.02
N ASN A 252 10.65 -9.49 2.20
CA ASN A 252 9.26 -9.37 2.63
C ASN A 252 8.92 -7.91 2.94
N GLN A 253 7.70 -7.65 3.31
CA GLN A 253 7.23 -6.35 3.78
C GLN A 253 7.13 -6.35 5.30
N THR A 254 7.59 -5.30 5.97
CA THR A 254 7.46 -5.13 7.43
C THR A 254 6.01 -5.07 7.88
N SER A 255 5.09 -4.69 6.98
CA SER A 255 3.64 -4.81 7.21
C SER A 255 3.23 -6.24 7.59
N ARG A 256 3.85 -7.28 7.02
CA ARG A 256 3.55 -8.67 7.36
C ARG A 256 4.04 -9.04 8.75
N VAL A 257 5.16 -8.48 9.17
CA VAL A 257 5.66 -8.61 10.55
C VAL A 257 4.65 -7.98 11.52
N TYR A 258 4.30 -6.72 11.30
CA TYR A 258 3.36 -5.99 12.14
C TYR A 258 1.98 -6.67 12.22
N GLN A 259 1.39 -7.01 11.08
CA GLN A 259 0.08 -7.66 11.01
C GLN A 259 0.03 -9.02 11.71
N ASN A 260 1.11 -9.80 11.70
CA ASN A 260 1.17 -11.06 12.43
C ASN A 260 1.36 -10.83 13.94
N ILE A 261 2.15 -9.84 14.36
CA ILE A 261 2.27 -9.44 15.76
C ILE A 261 0.92 -8.94 16.33
N GLN A 262 0.13 -8.22 15.52
CA GLN A 262 -1.24 -7.82 15.91
C GLN A 262 -2.18 -9.01 16.15
N LYS A 263 -1.96 -10.13 15.46
CA LYS A 263 -2.74 -11.37 15.63
C LYS A 263 -2.22 -12.22 16.78
N ASP A 264 -0.89 -12.23 16.99
CA ASP A 264 -0.20 -12.98 18.02
C ASP A 264 0.96 -12.16 18.59
N ALA A 265 0.73 -11.54 19.75
CA ALA A 265 1.70 -10.69 20.41
C ALA A 265 3.00 -11.42 20.82
N SER A 266 2.97 -12.76 20.95
CA SER A 266 4.17 -13.57 21.25
C SER A 266 5.22 -13.55 20.16
N LEU A 267 4.86 -13.10 18.95
CA LEU A 267 5.76 -12.96 17.80
C LEU A 267 6.66 -11.71 17.90
N LYS A 268 6.33 -10.74 18.74
CA LYS A 268 7.07 -9.49 18.87
C LYS A 268 8.54 -9.70 19.22
N ASP A 269 8.82 -10.64 20.10
CA ASP A 269 10.18 -10.96 20.52
C ASP A 269 10.89 -11.99 19.64
N LYS A 270 10.19 -12.57 18.66
CA LYS A 270 10.70 -13.60 17.76
C LYS A 270 11.04 -13.05 16.37
N LEU A 271 10.14 -12.24 15.80
CA LEU A 271 10.32 -11.71 14.46
C LEU A 271 11.27 -10.52 14.45
N ARG A 272 12.15 -10.50 13.46
CA ARG A 272 13.11 -9.44 13.20
C ARG A 272 13.06 -9.05 11.74
N PHE A 273 13.47 -7.84 11.46
CA PHE A 273 13.67 -7.32 10.10
C PHE A 273 14.84 -6.33 10.11
N GLY A 274 15.37 -6.04 8.93
CA GLY A 274 16.52 -5.13 8.79
C GLY A 274 16.48 -4.39 7.46
N THR A 275 17.59 -3.75 7.15
CA THR A 275 17.84 -3.07 5.88
C THR A 275 19.17 -3.52 5.29
N TYR A 276 19.33 -3.35 3.98
CA TYR A 276 20.58 -3.68 3.30
C TYR A 276 21.40 -2.40 3.09
N LYS A 277 22.63 -2.36 3.60
CA LYS A 277 23.57 -1.22 3.45
C LYS A 277 23.90 -0.87 1.99
N GLU A 278 23.80 -1.86 1.09
CA GLU A 278 24.00 -1.65 -0.35
C GLU A 278 22.92 -0.75 -0.95
N GLY A 279 21.74 -0.72 -0.36
CA GLY A 279 20.65 0.17 -0.65
C GLY A 279 19.28 -0.49 -0.62
N GLN A 280 18.27 0.32 -0.39
CA GLN A 280 16.86 -0.06 -0.38
C GLN A 280 16.14 0.50 -1.60
N VAL A 281 15.46 -0.36 -2.34
CA VAL A 281 14.60 0.06 -3.44
C VAL A 281 13.24 0.48 -2.89
N ILE A 282 12.89 1.74 -3.12
CA ILE A 282 11.58 2.28 -2.75
C ILE A 282 10.63 2.12 -3.92
N LEU A 283 9.52 1.44 -3.66
CA LEU A 283 8.48 1.13 -4.64
C LEU A 283 7.29 2.07 -4.45
N GLY A 284 7.38 3.26 -5.04
CA GLY A 284 6.29 4.23 -5.05
C GLY A 284 5.06 3.67 -5.76
N ASN A 285 3.90 3.88 -5.16
CA ASN A 285 2.63 3.50 -5.78
C ASN A 285 2.03 4.72 -6.46
N GLN A 286 2.07 4.71 -7.77
CA GLN A 286 1.45 5.73 -8.59
C GLN A 286 -0.06 5.62 -8.51
N MET A 287 -0.73 6.76 -8.54
CA MET A 287 -2.18 6.87 -8.54
C MET A 287 -2.64 7.81 -9.66
N ALA A 288 -3.68 7.41 -10.37
CA ALA A 288 -4.37 8.23 -11.35
C ALA A 288 -5.87 7.93 -11.39
N VAL A 289 -6.66 8.92 -11.80
CA VAL A 289 -8.10 8.78 -12.08
C VAL A 289 -8.27 8.57 -13.57
N LEU A 290 -9.00 7.51 -13.96
CA LEU A 290 -9.18 7.14 -15.36
C LEU A 290 -10.08 8.13 -16.10
N LYS A 291 -9.67 8.50 -17.33
CA LYS A 291 -10.50 9.35 -18.20
C LYS A 291 -11.61 8.50 -18.82
N GLY A 292 -12.82 8.72 -18.38
CA GLY A 292 -13.99 7.92 -18.75
C GLY A 292 -14.45 6.97 -17.65
N SER A 293 -13.88 7.09 -16.44
CA SER A 293 -14.37 6.39 -15.25
C SER A 293 -15.84 6.68 -14.97
N PRO A 294 -16.58 5.72 -14.37
CA PRO A 294 -18.00 5.93 -14.01
C PRO A 294 -18.24 7.07 -13.03
N HIS A 295 -17.28 7.29 -12.10
CA HIS A 295 -17.43 8.26 -11.00
C HIS A 295 -16.22 9.22 -10.94
N PRO A 296 -16.06 10.11 -11.95
CA PRO A 296 -14.84 10.92 -12.10
C PRO A 296 -14.59 11.92 -10.97
N ASN A 297 -15.66 12.50 -10.38
CA ASN A 297 -15.54 13.46 -9.29
C ASN A 297 -15.24 12.75 -7.96
N ALA A 298 -15.89 11.62 -7.70
CA ALA A 298 -15.58 10.76 -6.56
C ALA A 298 -14.14 10.20 -6.64
N GLY A 299 -13.69 9.84 -7.84
CA GLY A 299 -12.30 9.42 -8.09
C GLY A 299 -11.29 10.53 -7.78
N LYS A 300 -11.55 11.77 -8.21
CA LYS A 300 -10.70 12.94 -7.89
C LYS A 300 -10.73 13.26 -6.40
N LEU A 301 -11.90 13.21 -5.77
CA LEU A 301 -12.05 13.46 -4.33
C LEU A 301 -11.31 12.38 -3.52
N PHE A 302 -11.35 11.12 -3.96
CA PHE A 302 -10.56 10.06 -3.36
C PHE A 302 -9.04 10.26 -3.53
N ALA A 303 -8.61 10.82 -4.66
CA ALA A 303 -7.20 11.19 -4.85
C ALA A 303 -6.74 12.26 -3.84
N GLU A 304 -7.56 13.27 -3.56
CA GLU A 304 -7.30 14.24 -2.49
C GLU A 304 -7.23 13.57 -1.11
N PHE A 305 -8.20 12.68 -0.82
CA PHE A 305 -8.26 11.95 0.44
C PHE A 305 -7.01 11.13 0.70
N ILE A 306 -6.55 10.35 -0.27
CA ILE A 306 -5.33 9.52 -0.13
C ILE A 306 -4.08 10.36 0.14
N LEU A 307 -4.01 11.59 -0.38
CA LEU A 307 -2.92 12.53 -0.17
C LEU A 307 -3.04 13.30 1.16
N SER A 308 -4.22 13.28 1.80
CA SER A 308 -4.46 13.96 3.08
C SER A 308 -3.80 13.22 4.26
N LYS A 309 -3.75 13.89 5.42
CA LYS A 309 -3.28 13.26 6.66
C LYS A 309 -4.16 12.07 7.05
N GLU A 310 -5.48 12.19 7.00
CA GLU A 310 -6.40 11.10 7.39
C GLU A 310 -6.28 9.88 6.46
N GLY A 311 -6.12 10.10 5.15
CA GLY A 311 -5.83 9.02 4.21
C GLY A 311 -4.49 8.36 4.54
N SER A 312 -3.46 9.17 4.89
CA SER A 312 -2.16 8.66 5.32
C SER A 312 -2.26 7.82 6.59
N ASP A 313 -3.01 8.27 7.59
CA ASP A 313 -3.22 7.53 8.84
C ASP A 313 -3.73 6.11 8.54
N VAL A 314 -4.75 5.96 7.67
CA VAL A 314 -5.33 4.66 7.37
C VAL A 314 -4.32 3.70 6.74
N TYR A 315 -3.62 4.09 5.65
CA TYR A 315 -2.73 3.14 4.98
C TYR A 315 -1.40 2.94 5.74
N VAL A 316 -0.97 3.90 6.54
CA VAL A 316 0.20 3.74 7.39
C VAL A 316 -0.10 2.77 8.54
N GLU A 317 -1.23 2.93 9.22
CA GLU A 317 -1.59 2.08 10.36
C GLU A 317 -1.93 0.64 9.96
N THR A 318 -2.49 0.43 8.78
CA THR A 318 -2.98 -0.90 8.39
C THR A 318 -2.04 -1.68 7.47
N GLU A 319 -1.32 -0.99 6.58
CA GLU A 319 -0.44 -1.62 5.58
C GLU A 319 1.04 -1.24 5.76
N ILE A 320 1.38 -0.44 6.78
CA ILE A 320 2.75 0.04 7.05
C ILE A 320 3.39 0.63 5.79
N LEU A 321 2.64 1.46 5.08
CA LEU A 321 3.14 2.14 3.88
C LEU A 321 3.83 3.45 4.28
N ILE A 322 4.88 3.77 3.56
CA ILE A 322 5.64 5.02 3.73
C ILE A 322 4.83 6.15 3.09
N SER A 323 4.33 7.08 3.89
CA SER A 323 3.66 8.27 3.36
C SER A 323 4.67 9.25 2.79
N PHE A 324 4.38 9.81 1.60
CA PHE A 324 5.17 10.91 1.04
C PHE A 324 4.66 12.30 1.47
N ARG A 325 3.74 12.36 2.43
CA ARG A 325 3.30 13.63 3.00
C ARG A 325 4.40 14.25 3.86
N GLU A 326 4.84 15.48 3.53
CA GLU A 326 5.85 16.23 4.27
C GLU A 326 5.40 16.43 5.73
N GLY A 327 6.32 16.18 6.66
CA GLY A 327 6.06 16.34 8.09
C GLY A 327 5.09 15.33 8.70
N TYR A 328 4.65 14.32 7.94
CA TYR A 328 3.79 13.26 8.50
C TYR A 328 4.50 12.52 9.64
N GLN A 329 3.80 12.39 10.76
CA GLN A 329 4.27 11.65 11.93
C GLN A 329 3.41 10.39 12.09
N PRO A 330 3.98 9.19 11.92
CA PRO A 330 3.25 7.95 12.11
C PRO A 330 2.95 7.70 13.60
N PRO A 331 1.91 6.93 13.93
CA PRO A 331 1.67 6.47 15.30
C PRO A 331 2.89 5.75 15.90
N ALA A 332 3.13 5.94 17.18
CA ALA A 332 4.31 5.42 17.88
C ALA A 332 4.46 3.88 17.79
N GLU A 333 3.34 3.16 17.79
CA GLU A 333 3.31 1.70 17.66
C GLU A 333 3.65 1.21 16.25
N VAL A 334 3.45 2.03 15.23
CA VAL A 334 3.72 1.71 13.81
C VAL A 334 5.10 2.16 13.38
N ALA A 335 5.57 3.28 13.93
CA ALA A 335 6.85 3.90 13.57
C ALA A 335 8.05 2.93 13.51
N PRO A 336 8.22 1.96 14.43
CA PRO A 336 9.33 1.00 14.38
C PRO A 336 9.34 0.09 13.15
N TYR A 337 8.20 -0.08 12.47
CA TYR A 337 8.05 -0.96 11.31
C TYR A 337 8.15 -0.21 9.98
N LEU A 338 8.20 1.12 10.04
CA LEU A 338 8.33 1.96 8.86
C LEU A 338 9.80 2.13 8.48
N PHE A 339 10.03 2.20 7.18
CA PHE A 339 11.32 2.54 6.61
C PHE A 339 11.56 4.07 6.73
N ASP A 340 12.71 4.47 7.26
CA ASP A 340 13.06 5.89 7.40
C ASP A 340 13.81 6.38 6.16
N LEU A 341 13.13 7.13 5.30
CA LEU A 341 13.69 7.67 4.06
C LEU A 341 14.91 8.59 4.26
N ASN A 342 15.12 9.12 5.47
CA ASN A 342 16.22 10.04 5.76
C ASN A 342 17.48 9.33 6.28
N LYS A 343 17.35 8.09 6.77
CA LYS A 343 18.46 7.33 7.36
C LYS A 343 19.04 6.28 6.42
N GLU A 344 18.23 5.76 5.51
CA GLU A 344 18.61 4.64 4.68
C GLU A 344 19.18 5.08 3.33
N LYS A 345 20.10 4.31 2.77
CA LYS A 345 20.56 4.50 1.40
C LYS A 345 19.46 4.09 0.43
N LEU A 346 18.87 5.05 -0.26
CA LEU A 346 17.84 4.79 -1.26
C LEU A 346 18.47 4.42 -2.60
N VAL A 347 17.90 3.41 -3.25
CA VAL A 347 18.18 3.07 -4.64
C VAL A 347 16.98 3.54 -5.47
N GLY A 348 17.19 4.59 -6.23
CA GLY A 348 16.23 5.12 -7.20
C GLY A 348 16.44 4.51 -8.58
N MET A 349 15.52 4.82 -9.49
CA MET A 349 15.61 4.45 -10.89
C MET A 349 14.98 5.58 -11.72
N ASP A 350 15.79 6.28 -12.50
CA ASP A 350 15.35 7.45 -13.27
C ASP A 350 14.68 7.04 -14.61
N ASP A 351 15.10 5.90 -15.18
CA ASP A 351 14.60 5.39 -16.46
C ASP A 351 13.74 4.14 -16.26
N TRP A 352 12.48 4.34 -15.91
CA TRP A 352 11.51 3.26 -15.72
C TRP A 352 11.10 2.56 -17.04
N LEU A 353 11.08 3.30 -18.15
CA LEU A 353 10.78 2.73 -19.47
C LEU A 353 11.90 1.83 -19.95
N GLY A 354 13.14 2.27 -19.87
CA GLY A 354 14.30 1.45 -20.19
C GLY A 354 14.43 0.24 -19.26
N ALA A 355 14.11 0.40 -17.97
CA ALA A 355 14.09 -0.72 -17.04
C ALA A 355 13.10 -1.82 -17.44
N GLN A 356 11.96 -1.46 -18.03
CA GLN A 356 10.99 -2.45 -18.50
C GLN A 356 11.53 -3.32 -19.65
N GLN A 357 12.47 -2.82 -20.44
CA GLN A 357 13.15 -3.59 -21.50
C GLN A 357 14.02 -4.71 -20.91
N ASP A 358 14.57 -4.52 -19.72
CA ASP A 358 15.41 -5.51 -19.03
C ASP A 358 14.60 -6.67 -18.42
N PHE A 359 13.28 -6.53 -18.27
CA PHE A 359 12.41 -7.51 -17.62
C PHE A 359 12.58 -8.92 -18.13
N LYS A 360 12.54 -9.08 -19.44
CA LYS A 360 12.65 -10.41 -20.05
C LYS A 360 14.02 -11.03 -19.76
N GLY A 361 15.09 -10.30 -20.03
CA GLY A 361 16.45 -10.82 -19.83
C GLY A 361 16.76 -11.21 -18.37
N VAL A 362 16.33 -10.37 -17.42
CA VAL A 362 16.51 -10.62 -15.99
C VAL A 362 15.69 -11.83 -15.52
N ARG A 363 14.45 -11.99 -15.99
CA ARG A 363 13.59 -13.13 -15.68
C ARG A 363 14.10 -14.44 -16.31
N ASP A 364 14.52 -14.42 -17.58
CA ASP A 364 15.07 -15.58 -18.25
C ASP A 364 16.35 -16.05 -17.53
N LYS A 365 17.19 -15.12 -17.12
CA LYS A 365 18.39 -15.44 -16.33
C LYS A 365 18.05 -16.04 -14.96
N TRP A 366 17.03 -15.50 -14.25
CA TRP A 366 16.53 -16.10 -13.01
C TRP A 366 16.06 -17.53 -13.23
N GLN A 367 15.27 -17.78 -14.26
CA GLN A 367 14.77 -19.13 -14.58
C GLN A 367 15.90 -20.12 -14.81
N SER A 368 17.00 -19.72 -15.45
CA SER A 368 18.16 -20.60 -15.66
C SER A 368 18.83 -21.07 -14.36
N TYR A 369 18.61 -20.36 -13.25
CA TYR A 369 19.12 -20.76 -11.92
C TYR A 369 18.12 -21.58 -11.12
N PHE A 370 16.80 -21.27 -11.20
CA PHE A 370 15.83 -21.72 -10.21
C PHE A 370 14.65 -22.52 -10.79
N GLN A 371 14.55 -22.64 -12.08
CA GLN A 371 13.55 -23.43 -12.81
C GLN A 371 14.22 -24.30 -13.87
#